data_39d97806a06bad3bdfd9cd946b924644
#
_entry.id   39d97806a06bad3bdfd9cd946b924644
#
_cell.length_a   1.000
_cell.length_b   1.000
_cell.length_c   1.000
_cell.angle_alpha   90.00
_cell.angle_beta   90.00
_cell.angle_gamma   90.00
#
_symmetry.space_group_name_H-M   'P 1'
#
loop_
_entity.id
_entity.type
_entity.pdbx_description
1 polymer ?
#
loop_
_entity_poly.entity_id
_entity_poly.type
_entity_poly.pdbx_seq_one_letter_code
_entity_poly.pdbx_strand_id
1 'polypeptide(L)'
;VRSMAADPIVFALANPNPEISYDNAMAAREDIIFATGRSDYPNQVNNVLGFPYIFRGALDVRATKINEEMKIAAVLALAKLAKEPVPDIVAAAYNDNDITFGREYLIPKALDPRLISCISAAVAKAAIESGVARKEITDWKAYMAELESRMGRDDKLMRAIRSKVVTAAPRRIAFSEGERLSTI
;
A
#
# COMPACT_ATOMS: atom_id res chain seq x y z
N VAL A 1 18.35 0.29 21.83
CA VAL A 1 18.07 1.50 21.06
C VAL A 1 19.00 2.63 21.42
N ARG A 2 19.16 2.98 22.73
CA ARG A 2 19.99 4.11 23.18
C ARG A 2 21.46 4.04 22.74
N SER A 3 22.03 2.85 22.57
CA SER A 3 23.44 2.62 22.18
C SER A 3 23.66 2.54 20.66
N MET A 4 22.62 2.71 19.84
CA MET A 4 22.73 2.72 18.39
C MET A 4 23.38 3.99 17.87
N ALA A 5 23.86 3.96 16.62
CA ALA A 5 24.40 5.15 15.95
C ALA A 5 23.36 6.28 15.86
N ALA A 6 23.79 7.47 15.44
CA ALA A 6 22.89 8.59 15.18
C ALA A 6 21.88 8.22 14.06
N ASP A 7 20.68 8.77 14.13
CA ASP A 7 19.58 8.53 13.19
C ASP A 7 19.31 7.03 12.92
N PRO A 8 19.08 6.21 13.96
CA PRO A 8 18.93 4.78 13.77
C PRO A 8 17.59 4.43 13.14
N ILE A 9 17.61 3.43 12.26
CA ILE A 9 16.40 2.86 11.68
C ILE A 9 16.02 1.62 12.48
N VAL A 10 14.78 1.58 13.00
CA VAL A 10 14.27 0.50 13.83
C VAL A 10 12.98 -0.05 13.26
N PHE A 11 13.00 -1.33 12.88
CA PHE A 11 11.81 -2.07 12.45
C PHE A 11 11.39 -3.04 13.55
N ALA A 12 10.32 -2.70 14.27
CA ALA A 12 9.72 -3.54 15.30
C ALA A 12 8.50 -4.26 14.70
N LEU A 13 8.70 -5.46 14.15
CA LEU A 13 7.76 -6.14 13.27
C LEU A 13 7.05 -7.35 13.89
N ALA A 14 7.36 -7.72 15.13
CA ALA A 14 6.66 -8.82 15.80
C ALA A 14 5.17 -8.50 15.94
N ASN A 15 4.34 -9.51 15.69
CA ASN A 15 2.88 -9.40 15.70
C ASN A 15 2.28 -10.45 16.67
N PRO A 16 1.36 -10.10 17.58
CA PRO A 16 0.66 -8.81 17.69
C PRO A 16 1.42 -7.72 18.47
N ASN A 17 2.43 -8.10 19.25
CA ASN A 17 3.17 -7.17 20.09
C ASN A 17 4.56 -6.93 19.48
N PRO A 18 4.88 -5.69 19.05
CA PRO A 18 6.20 -5.36 18.55
C PRO A 18 7.26 -5.50 19.64
N GLU A 19 8.51 -5.73 19.25
CA GLU A 19 9.67 -5.92 20.16
C GLU A 19 9.89 -4.71 21.08
N ILE A 20 9.52 -3.53 20.60
CA ILE A 20 9.46 -2.28 21.36
C ILE A 20 8.28 -1.46 20.83
N SER A 21 7.47 -0.86 21.72
CA SER A 21 6.40 0.05 21.31
C SER A 21 6.94 1.33 20.72
N TYR A 22 6.18 1.98 19.84
CA TYR A 22 6.52 3.28 19.25
C TYR A 22 6.84 4.31 20.35
N ASP A 23 5.94 4.44 21.33
CA ASP A 23 6.09 5.41 22.42
C ASP A 23 7.36 5.20 23.23
N ASN A 24 7.71 3.95 23.54
CA ASN A 24 8.94 3.63 24.26
C ASN A 24 10.20 3.89 23.41
N ALA A 25 10.11 3.66 22.10
CA ALA A 25 11.21 3.95 21.20
C ALA A 25 11.46 5.45 21.11
N MET A 26 10.41 6.25 20.89
CA MET A 26 10.50 7.72 20.81
C MET A 26 10.91 8.36 22.15
N ALA A 27 10.44 7.83 23.28
CA ALA A 27 10.88 8.26 24.60
C ALA A 27 12.37 7.95 24.89
N ALA A 28 12.93 6.94 24.22
CA ALA A 28 14.33 6.60 24.35
C ALA A 28 15.26 7.54 23.55
N ARG A 29 14.83 8.00 22.36
CA ARG A 29 15.58 8.86 21.43
C ARG A 29 14.63 9.51 20.43
N GLU A 30 14.81 10.80 20.18
CA GLU A 30 13.98 11.56 19.23
C GLU A 30 14.44 11.40 17.75
N ASP A 31 15.68 10.94 17.52
CA ASP A 31 16.27 10.81 16.20
C ASP A 31 15.97 9.45 15.52
N ILE A 32 15.09 8.62 16.09
CA ILE A 32 14.75 7.31 15.54
C ILE A 32 13.87 7.46 14.30
N ILE A 33 14.19 6.69 13.26
CA ILE A 33 13.27 6.35 12.16
C ILE A 33 12.64 5.01 12.52
N PHE A 34 11.36 5.04 12.86
CA PHE A 34 10.65 3.87 13.38
C PHE A 34 9.62 3.33 12.39
N ALA A 35 9.56 2.01 12.26
CA ALA A 35 8.54 1.32 11.50
C ALA A 35 7.99 0.12 12.28
N THR A 36 6.71 -0.17 12.13
CA THR A 36 6.02 -1.28 12.80
C THR A 36 4.90 -1.85 11.92
N GLY A 37 4.40 -3.04 12.25
CA GLY A 37 3.24 -3.62 11.59
C GLY A 37 1.90 -2.97 11.94
N ARG A 38 1.85 -2.08 12.94
CA ARG A 38 0.61 -1.44 13.39
C ARG A 38 0.19 -0.30 12.48
N SER A 39 -1.12 -0.18 12.24
CA SER A 39 -1.70 0.84 11.37
C SER A 39 -1.90 2.20 12.04
N ASP A 40 -1.82 2.25 13.36
CA ASP A 40 -2.01 3.43 14.19
C ASP A 40 -0.72 4.25 14.39
N TYR A 41 0.41 3.79 13.82
CA TYR A 41 1.70 4.48 13.90
C TYR A 41 2.26 4.79 12.51
N PRO A 42 3.22 5.74 12.41
CA PRO A 42 3.94 6.01 11.16
C PRO A 42 4.65 4.78 10.59
N ASN A 43 4.94 4.82 9.28
CA ASN A 43 5.70 3.78 8.58
C ASN A 43 5.16 2.36 8.80
N GLN A 44 3.84 2.17 8.62
CA GLN A 44 3.27 0.84 8.72
C GLN A 44 3.89 -0.11 7.68
N VAL A 45 4.50 -1.19 8.16
CA VAL A 45 4.96 -2.30 7.31
C VAL A 45 3.82 -3.32 7.19
N ASN A 46 3.28 -3.47 5.98
CA ASN A 46 2.17 -4.36 5.74
C ASN A 46 2.41 -5.17 4.45
N ASN A 47 2.19 -6.47 4.51
CA ASN A 47 2.32 -7.37 3.36
C ASN A 47 1.44 -6.95 2.17
N VAL A 48 0.34 -6.25 2.40
CA VAL A 48 -0.56 -5.74 1.36
C VAL A 48 0.13 -4.77 0.39
N LEU A 49 1.24 -4.14 0.79
CA LEU A 49 2.02 -3.26 -0.07
C LEU A 49 2.77 -4.00 -1.19
N GLY A 50 3.10 -5.26 -0.98
CA GLY A 50 3.87 -6.06 -1.95
C GLY A 50 3.10 -7.24 -2.52
N PHE A 51 2.56 -8.07 -1.64
CA PHE A 51 1.98 -9.37 -1.97
C PHE A 51 0.99 -9.34 -3.14
N PRO A 52 -0.09 -8.54 -3.15
CA PRO A 52 -1.07 -8.60 -4.23
C PRO A 52 -0.48 -8.17 -5.57
N TYR A 53 0.41 -7.20 -5.56
CA TYR A 53 0.94 -6.56 -6.77
C TYR A 53 2.10 -7.35 -7.39
N ILE A 54 2.92 -8.01 -6.56
CA ILE A 54 3.95 -8.95 -7.04
C ILE A 54 3.27 -10.10 -7.79
N PHE A 55 2.23 -10.70 -7.20
CA PHE A 55 1.48 -11.75 -7.87
C PHE A 55 0.75 -11.23 -9.11
N ARG A 56 0.19 -10.02 -9.06
CA ARG A 56 -0.46 -9.42 -10.22
C ARG A 56 0.50 -9.29 -11.40
N GLY A 57 1.66 -8.68 -11.18
CA GLY A 57 2.69 -8.54 -12.23
C GLY A 57 3.18 -9.89 -12.77
N ALA A 58 3.45 -10.85 -11.87
CA ALA A 58 3.89 -12.19 -12.25
C ALA A 58 2.85 -12.94 -13.10
N LEU A 59 1.57 -12.91 -12.70
CA LEU A 59 0.49 -13.61 -13.38
C LEU A 59 0.16 -12.99 -14.74
N ASP A 60 0.23 -11.67 -14.89
CA ASP A 60 -0.08 -10.97 -16.13
C ASP A 60 0.87 -11.33 -17.26
N VAL A 61 2.13 -11.58 -16.95
CA VAL A 61 3.15 -12.07 -17.88
C VAL A 61 3.33 -13.58 -17.85
N ARG A 62 2.51 -14.31 -17.09
CA ARG A 62 2.59 -15.75 -16.92
C ARG A 62 3.99 -16.22 -16.53
N ALA A 63 4.60 -15.54 -15.57
CA ALA A 63 5.93 -15.89 -15.11
C ALA A 63 5.98 -17.32 -14.56
N THR A 64 7.08 -18.02 -14.85
CA THR A 64 7.31 -19.39 -14.41
C THR A 64 7.67 -19.50 -12.93
N LYS A 65 8.17 -18.40 -12.36
CA LYS A 65 8.55 -18.25 -10.95
C LYS A 65 8.59 -16.77 -10.60
N ILE A 66 8.57 -16.47 -9.31
CA ILE A 66 8.90 -15.13 -8.79
C ILE A 66 10.37 -15.22 -8.34
N ASN A 67 11.24 -14.52 -9.07
CA ASN A 67 12.67 -14.47 -8.83
C ASN A 67 13.09 -13.24 -8.01
N GLU A 68 14.38 -13.12 -7.70
CA GLU A 68 14.91 -12.00 -6.91
C GLU A 68 14.79 -10.67 -7.64
N GLU A 69 14.99 -10.66 -8.96
CA GLU A 69 14.87 -9.47 -9.80
C GLU A 69 13.45 -8.85 -9.70
N MET A 70 12.43 -9.69 -9.70
CA MET A 70 11.04 -9.25 -9.54
C MET A 70 10.78 -8.68 -8.14
N LYS A 71 11.34 -9.30 -7.09
CA LYS A 71 11.21 -8.80 -5.71
C LYS A 71 11.94 -7.48 -5.51
N ILE A 72 13.15 -7.36 -6.04
CA ILE A 72 13.93 -6.12 -6.02
C ILE A 72 13.19 -5.01 -6.79
N ALA A 73 12.63 -5.32 -7.96
CA ALA A 73 11.84 -4.35 -8.73
C ALA A 73 10.63 -3.83 -7.94
N ALA A 74 9.93 -4.70 -7.19
CA ALA A 74 8.84 -4.28 -6.32
C ALA A 74 9.32 -3.33 -5.20
N VAL A 75 10.44 -3.65 -4.55
CA VAL A 75 11.04 -2.81 -3.49
C VAL A 75 11.42 -1.43 -4.03
N LEU A 76 12.08 -1.38 -5.20
CA LEU A 76 12.48 -0.12 -5.83
C LEU A 76 11.28 0.71 -6.26
N ALA A 77 10.22 0.06 -6.77
CA ALA A 77 8.98 0.74 -7.12
C ALA A 77 8.28 1.35 -5.90
N LEU A 78 8.22 0.62 -4.78
CA LEU A 78 7.71 1.14 -3.50
C LEU A 78 8.53 2.33 -3.00
N ALA A 79 9.85 2.22 -2.98
CA ALA A 79 10.75 3.27 -2.54
C ALA A 79 10.64 4.54 -3.42
N LYS A 80 10.42 4.38 -4.72
CA LYS A 80 10.17 5.48 -5.64
C LYS A 80 8.80 6.13 -5.35
N LEU A 81 7.75 5.32 -5.22
CA LEU A 81 6.39 5.80 -4.96
C LEU A 81 6.28 6.61 -3.67
N ALA A 82 7.01 6.21 -2.62
CA ALA A 82 7.05 6.94 -1.35
C ALA A 82 7.57 8.38 -1.48
N LYS A 83 8.40 8.65 -2.51
CA LYS A 83 8.98 9.97 -2.77
C LYS A 83 8.13 10.85 -3.69
N GLU A 84 7.09 10.30 -4.27
CA GLU A 84 6.16 11.05 -5.13
C GLU A 84 5.10 11.76 -4.26
N PRO A 85 4.55 12.89 -4.72
CA PRO A 85 3.45 13.57 -4.03
C PRO A 85 2.30 12.60 -3.76
N VAL A 86 1.77 12.66 -2.54
CA VAL A 86 0.65 11.79 -2.12
C VAL A 86 -0.65 12.34 -2.71
N PRO A 87 -1.48 11.50 -3.37
CA PRO A 87 -2.77 11.95 -3.91
C PRO A 87 -3.75 12.36 -2.81
N ASP A 88 -4.60 13.35 -3.09
CA ASP A 88 -5.62 13.85 -2.16
C ASP A 88 -6.54 12.74 -1.63
N ILE A 89 -6.84 11.73 -2.45
CA ILE A 89 -7.66 10.59 -2.04
C ILE A 89 -7.00 9.78 -0.92
N VAL A 90 -5.67 9.67 -0.92
CA VAL A 90 -4.90 9.00 0.14
C VAL A 90 -4.87 9.88 1.38
N ALA A 91 -4.55 11.16 1.21
CA ALA A 91 -4.55 12.15 2.28
C ALA A 91 -5.90 12.17 3.03
N ALA A 92 -7.00 12.22 2.29
CA ALA A 92 -8.35 12.16 2.84
C ALA A 92 -8.67 10.84 3.56
N ALA A 93 -8.19 9.69 3.04
CA ALA A 93 -8.44 8.39 3.65
C ALA A 93 -7.73 8.22 5.02
N TYR A 94 -6.64 8.94 5.24
CA TYR A 94 -5.88 8.91 6.49
C TYR A 94 -6.10 10.16 7.37
N ASN A 95 -6.99 11.10 6.95
CA ASN A 95 -7.23 12.38 7.63
C ASN A 95 -5.93 13.18 7.88
N ASP A 96 -5.01 13.14 6.93
CA ASP A 96 -3.71 13.79 7.02
C ASP A 96 -3.40 14.44 5.66
N ASN A 97 -3.39 15.77 5.62
CA ASN A 97 -3.18 16.54 4.41
C ASN A 97 -1.70 16.89 4.15
N ASP A 98 -0.83 16.63 5.12
CA ASP A 98 0.58 17.02 5.08
C ASP A 98 1.52 15.83 4.88
N ILE A 99 1.01 14.71 4.36
CA ILE A 99 1.81 13.51 4.11
C ILE A 99 2.87 13.80 3.07
N THR A 100 4.11 13.85 3.49
CA THR A 100 5.28 14.04 2.63
C THR A 100 6.39 13.06 2.98
N PHE A 101 7.24 12.72 2.00
CA PHE A 101 8.37 11.85 2.24
C PHE A 101 9.27 12.38 3.36
N GLY A 102 9.50 11.57 4.36
CA GLY A 102 10.26 11.94 5.55
C GLY A 102 10.29 10.83 6.59
N ARG A 103 10.73 11.15 7.82
CA ARG A 103 10.87 10.17 8.92
C ARG A 103 9.59 9.40 9.23
N GLU A 104 8.44 10.03 9.06
CA GLU A 104 7.12 9.45 9.35
C GLU A 104 6.43 8.87 8.12
N TYR A 105 6.97 9.09 6.93
CA TYR A 105 6.46 8.55 5.68
C TYR A 105 7.59 8.09 4.76
N LEU A 106 8.13 6.92 5.04
CA LEU A 106 9.12 6.22 4.20
C LEU A 106 8.48 5.13 3.34
N ILE A 107 7.28 4.70 3.73
CA ILE A 107 6.56 3.57 3.15
C ILE A 107 5.19 4.09 2.68
N PRO A 108 4.79 3.82 1.44
CA PRO A 108 3.47 4.23 0.94
C PRO A 108 2.33 3.68 1.80
N LYS A 109 1.25 4.43 1.89
CA LYS A 109 0.06 3.98 2.61
C LYS A 109 -0.63 2.82 1.87
N ALA A 110 -1.18 1.88 2.63
CA ALA A 110 -1.79 0.65 2.09
C ALA A 110 -3.00 0.91 1.16
N LEU A 111 -3.69 2.04 1.32
CA LEU A 111 -4.82 2.44 0.48
C LEU A 111 -4.42 3.28 -0.75
N ASP A 112 -3.12 3.42 -1.03
CA ASP A 112 -2.68 4.17 -2.21
C ASP A 112 -3.06 3.44 -3.51
N PRO A 113 -3.96 3.99 -4.34
CA PRO A 113 -4.44 3.34 -5.55
C PRO A 113 -3.36 3.16 -6.61
N ARG A 114 -2.24 3.86 -6.52
CA ARG A 114 -1.11 3.76 -7.45
C ARG A 114 -0.28 2.49 -7.26
N LEU A 115 -0.42 1.82 -6.10
CA LEU A 115 0.33 0.59 -5.79
C LEU A 115 0.13 -0.48 -6.87
N ILE A 116 -1.11 -0.66 -7.35
CA ILE A 116 -1.41 -1.70 -8.34
C ILE A 116 -0.70 -1.46 -9.68
N SER A 117 -0.71 -0.25 -10.20
CA SER A 117 -0.07 0.06 -11.48
C SER A 117 1.45 0.12 -11.35
N CYS A 118 1.97 0.82 -10.33
CA CYS A 118 3.41 1.01 -10.16
C CYS A 118 4.14 -0.31 -9.87
N ILE A 119 3.68 -1.09 -8.90
CA ILE A 119 4.42 -2.29 -8.48
C ILE A 119 4.21 -3.42 -9.46
N SER A 120 2.97 -3.66 -9.92
CA SER A 120 2.72 -4.76 -10.86
C SER A 120 3.45 -4.55 -12.20
N ALA A 121 3.52 -3.30 -12.70
CA ALA A 121 4.27 -3.00 -13.92
C ALA A 121 5.78 -3.22 -13.73
N ALA A 122 6.35 -2.79 -12.60
CA ALA A 122 7.77 -3.01 -12.30
C ALA A 122 8.11 -4.51 -12.23
N VAL A 123 7.26 -5.29 -11.56
CA VAL A 123 7.42 -6.74 -11.43
C VAL A 123 7.28 -7.45 -12.78
N ALA A 124 6.27 -7.08 -13.58
CA ALA A 124 6.07 -7.64 -14.92
C ALA A 124 7.27 -7.36 -15.84
N LYS A 125 7.80 -6.13 -15.78
CA LYS A 125 8.98 -5.73 -16.53
C LYS A 125 10.21 -6.55 -16.13
N ALA A 126 10.47 -6.68 -14.83
CA ALA A 126 11.58 -7.49 -14.34
C ALA A 126 11.44 -8.98 -14.71
N ALA A 127 10.23 -9.52 -14.72
CA ALA A 127 9.97 -10.89 -15.16
C ALA A 127 10.30 -11.09 -16.64
N ILE A 128 9.97 -10.13 -17.50
CA ILE A 128 10.31 -10.16 -18.94
C ILE A 128 11.83 -10.06 -19.11
N GLU A 129 12.46 -9.07 -18.50
CA GLU A 129 13.90 -8.81 -18.60
C GLU A 129 14.76 -9.96 -18.08
N SER A 130 14.30 -10.65 -17.04
CA SER A 130 14.98 -11.83 -16.48
C SER A 130 14.63 -13.15 -17.18
N GLY A 131 13.82 -13.12 -18.24
CA GLY A 131 13.52 -14.29 -19.07
C GLY A 131 12.59 -15.32 -18.42
N VAL A 132 11.88 -14.97 -17.32
CA VAL A 132 10.95 -15.89 -16.67
C VAL A 132 9.50 -15.70 -17.13
N ALA A 133 9.20 -14.65 -17.88
CA ALA A 133 7.89 -14.40 -18.47
C ALA A 133 7.62 -15.30 -19.67
N ARG A 134 6.35 -15.73 -19.83
CA ARG A 134 5.85 -16.47 -21.01
C ARG A 134 4.99 -15.60 -21.91
N LYS A 135 4.66 -14.39 -21.48
CA LYS A 135 3.89 -13.41 -22.22
C LYS A 135 4.57 -12.06 -22.08
N GLU A 136 4.78 -11.38 -23.21
CA GLU A 136 5.30 -10.03 -23.24
C GLU A 136 4.18 -9.00 -23.15
N ILE A 137 4.50 -7.82 -22.63
CA ILE A 137 3.66 -6.64 -22.64
C ILE A 137 4.30 -5.66 -23.62
N THR A 138 3.62 -5.39 -24.73
CA THR A 138 4.10 -4.49 -25.80
C THR A 138 3.63 -3.05 -25.58
N ASP A 139 2.44 -2.85 -25.01
CA ASP A 139 1.88 -1.53 -24.69
C ASP A 139 1.79 -1.34 -23.17
N TRP A 140 2.83 -0.78 -22.61
CA TRP A 140 2.92 -0.49 -21.16
C TRP A 140 1.91 0.56 -20.70
N LYS A 141 1.59 1.53 -21.57
CA LYS A 141 0.62 2.58 -21.26
C LYS A 141 -0.78 1.99 -21.13
N ALA A 142 -1.18 1.17 -22.07
CA ALA A 142 -2.47 0.47 -22.01
C ALA A 142 -2.55 -0.48 -20.81
N TYR A 143 -1.46 -1.20 -20.52
CA TYR A 143 -1.39 -2.09 -19.37
C TYR A 143 -1.57 -1.35 -18.04
N MET A 144 -0.85 -0.25 -17.83
CA MET A 144 -0.99 0.55 -16.60
C MET A 144 -2.40 1.14 -16.48
N ALA A 145 -2.97 1.65 -17.58
CA ALA A 145 -4.33 2.18 -17.60
C ALA A 145 -5.38 1.10 -17.29
N GLU A 146 -5.17 -0.14 -17.74
CA GLU A 146 -6.01 -1.29 -17.39
C GLU A 146 -5.96 -1.58 -15.89
N LEU A 147 -4.76 -1.62 -15.29
CA LEU A 147 -4.58 -1.83 -13.86
C LEU A 147 -5.27 -0.74 -13.03
N GLU A 148 -5.11 0.52 -13.39
CA GLU A 148 -5.75 1.66 -12.74
C GLU A 148 -7.28 1.61 -12.86
N SER A 149 -7.79 1.16 -14.02
CA SER A 149 -9.24 1.03 -14.25
C SER A 149 -9.89 0.01 -13.32
N ARG A 150 -9.13 -0.97 -12.85
CA ARG A 150 -9.63 -1.99 -11.91
C ARG A 150 -9.92 -1.39 -10.54
N MET A 151 -9.09 -0.45 -10.08
CA MET A 151 -9.33 0.29 -8.84
C MET A 151 -10.47 1.30 -8.98
N GLY A 152 -10.61 1.92 -10.16
CA GLY A 152 -11.64 2.94 -10.41
C GLY A 152 -13.04 2.39 -10.69
N ARG A 153 -13.22 1.09 -10.95
CA ARG A 153 -14.56 0.51 -11.13
C ARG A 153 -15.34 0.49 -9.83
N ASP A 154 -14.72 0.10 -8.75
CA ASP A 154 -15.35 0.10 -7.43
C ASP A 154 -15.64 1.53 -6.97
N ASP A 155 -14.76 2.47 -7.25
CA ASP A 155 -14.95 3.89 -6.93
C ASP A 155 -16.12 4.54 -7.68
N LYS A 156 -16.33 4.19 -8.97
CA LYS A 156 -17.49 4.67 -9.74
C LYS A 156 -18.81 4.06 -9.24
N LEU A 157 -18.79 2.76 -8.93
CA LEU A 157 -19.94 2.07 -8.37
C LEU A 157 -20.26 2.59 -6.98
N MET A 158 -19.26 2.74 -6.10
CA MET A 158 -19.43 3.27 -4.75
C MET A 158 -19.87 4.73 -4.75
N ARG A 159 -19.36 5.58 -5.65
CA ARG A 159 -19.86 6.95 -5.83
C ARG A 159 -21.31 6.96 -6.30
N ALA A 160 -21.67 6.09 -7.24
CA ALA A 160 -23.06 5.98 -7.72
C ALA A 160 -24.00 5.47 -6.62
N ILE A 161 -23.56 4.54 -5.78
CA ILE A 161 -24.32 4.04 -4.63
C ILE A 161 -24.45 5.15 -3.58
N ARG A 162 -23.37 5.82 -3.19
CA ARG A 162 -23.39 6.94 -2.23
C ARG A 162 -24.30 8.07 -2.70
N SER A 163 -24.21 8.47 -3.96
CA SER A 163 -25.08 9.50 -4.55
C SER A 163 -26.56 9.11 -4.44
N LYS A 164 -26.89 7.84 -4.72
CA LYS A 164 -28.27 7.33 -4.59
C LYS A 164 -28.74 7.25 -3.13
N VAL A 165 -27.86 6.91 -2.21
CA VAL A 165 -28.17 6.83 -0.77
C VAL A 165 -28.42 8.21 -0.19
N VAL A 166 -27.63 9.21 -0.53
CA VAL A 166 -27.79 10.61 -0.06
C VAL A 166 -29.11 11.22 -0.57
N THR A 167 -29.55 10.86 -1.79
CA THR A 167 -30.80 11.35 -2.40
C THR A 167 -32.02 10.50 -2.06
N ALA A 168 -31.84 9.32 -1.45
CA ALA A 168 -32.94 8.44 -1.09
C ALA A 168 -33.59 8.85 0.23
N ALA A 169 -34.89 8.59 0.35
CA ALA A 169 -35.57 8.76 1.63
C ALA A 169 -34.97 7.82 2.70
N PRO A 170 -34.94 8.24 3.98
CA PRO A 170 -34.42 7.40 5.06
C PRO A 170 -35.07 6.03 5.07
N ARG A 171 -34.28 4.98 5.09
CA ARG A 171 -34.74 3.59 5.12
C ARG A 171 -34.25 2.92 6.39
N ARG A 172 -35.06 2.06 6.97
CA ARG A 172 -34.62 1.19 8.06
C ARG A 172 -33.92 -0.04 7.45
N ILE A 173 -32.72 -0.33 7.93
CA ILE A 173 -31.98 -1.54 7.56
C ILE A 173 -32.01 -2.46 8.77
N ALA A 174 -32.45 -3.69 8.58
CA ALA A 174 -32.38 -4.73 9.59
C ALA A 174 -31.16 -5.62 9.29
N PHE A 175 -30.34 -5.86 10.29
CA PHE A 175 -29.21 -6.79 10.23
C PHE A 175 -29.57 -8.08 10.94
N SER A 176 -29.04 -9.20 10.49
CA SER A 176 -29.14 -10.46 11.21
C SER A 176 -28.39 -10.38 12.54
N GLU A 177 -28.84 -11.15 13.51
CA GLU A 177 -28.24 -11.18 14.85
C GLU A 177 -26.76 -11.59 14.73
N GLY A 178 -25.85 -10.79 15.31
CA GLY A 178 -24.41 -11.03 15.31
C GLY A 178 -23.58 -10.07 14.44
N GLU A 179 -24.18 -9.27 13.58
CA GLU A 179 -23.46 -8.25 12.82
C GLU A 179 -23.35 -6.94 13.60
N ARG A 180 -22.13 -6.46 13.84
CA ARG A 180 -21.90 -5.14 14.43
C ARG A 180 -21.92 -4.07 13.35
N LEU A 181 -22.77 -3.06 13.52
CA LEU A 181 -22.66 -1.81 12.78
C LEU A 181 -21.32 -1.15 13.10
N SER A 182 -20.38 -1.20 12.16
CA SER A 182 -19.33 -0.19 12.15
C SER A 182 -19.99 1.10 11.66
N THR A 183 -19.97 2.12 12.49
CA THR A 183 -20.47 3.46 12.18
C THR A 183 -19.82 3.93 10.87
N ILE A 184 -20.65 4.12 9.85
CA ILE A 184 -20.28 4.77 8.60
C ILE A 184 -20.26 6.27 8.84
#